data_49aaa8f558856b924f7d6aa3977b169f
#
_entry.id   49aaa8f558856b924f7d6aa3977b169f
#
_cell.length_a   1.000
_cell.length_b   1.000
_cell.length_c   1.000
_cell.angle_alpha   90.00
_cell.angle_beta   90.00
_cell.angle_gamma   90.00
#
_symmetry.space_group_name_H-M   'P 1'
#
loop_
_entity.id
_entity.type
_entity.pdbx_description
1 polymer ?
#
loop_
_entity_poly.entity_id
_entity_poly.type
_entity_poly.pdbx_seq_one_letter_code
_entity_poly.pdbx_strand_id
1 'polypeptide(L)'
;MGEKMLYGIGLVIIVFLFFISIFGLLSILVAYIIDSFSQQDNFYLQKSNDLLIKNIMSFFFPFFGIIFIFGIFLFASGNGITFLIAVTTVGLATSGWLFTNYISSRNSIRQHTVTVLTQLRMSTEFMKNANKLQPLLEKGKTIDLEYYDSLSSSENTEKDAIRYILNYLEFVSAGIRHGDLDEKLVRAAQRGMFIGAYGMCKPYILELNIKNKTTFEHLIAIVDRWKY
;
A
#
# COMPACT_ATOMS: atom_id res chain seq x y z
N MET A 1 -36.43 -42.30 15.45
CA MET A 1 -35.06 -41.75 15.61
C MET A 1 -34.53 -41.07 14.34
N GLY A 2 -34.91 -41.53 13.14
CA GLY A 2 -34.45 -40.97 11.86
C GLY A 2 -34.97 -39.57 11.53
N GLU A 3 -36.25 -39.24 11.79
CA GLU A 3 -36.80 -37.93 11.47
C GLU A 3 -36.13 -36.76 12.23
N LYS A 4 -35.93 -36.91 13.55
CA LYS A 4 -35.24 -35.90 14.36
C LYS A 4 -33.82 -35.64 13.92
N MET A 5 -33.12 -36.69 13.43
CA MET A 5 -31.80 -36.58 12.88
C MET A 5 -31.77 -35.85 11.52
N LEU A 6 -32.78 -36.09 10.68
CA LEU A 6 -32.93 -35.43 9.38
C LEU A 6 -33.22 -33.92 9.53
N TYR A 7 -34.13 -33.55 10.46
CA TYR A 7 -34.41 -32.15 10.81
C TYR A 7 -33.17 -31.45 11.36
N GLY A 8 -32.37 -32.14 12.16
CA GLY A 8 -31.11 -31.62 12.69
C GLY A 8 -30.08 -31.30 11.60
N ILE A 9 -29.89 -32.22 10.66
CA ILE A 9 -28.99 -32.03 9.53
C ILE A 9 -29.45 -30.85 8.66
N GLY A 10 -30.77 -30.75 8.35
CA GLY A 10 -31.34 -29.66 7.59
C GLY A 10 -31.11 -28.29 8.25
N LEU A 11 -31.28 -28.20 9.57
CA LEU A 11 -31.02 -26.95 10.31
C LEU A 11 -29.56 -26.53 10.27
N VAL A 12 -28.64 -27.48 10.40
CA VAL A 12 -27.18 -27.21 10.31
C VAL A 12 -26.82 -26.69 8.92
N ILE A 13 -27.36 -27.28 7.87
CA ILE A 13 -27.14 -26.82 6.49
C ILE A 13 -27.67 -25.39 6.29
N ILE A 14 -28.87 -25.09 6.78
CA ILE A 14 -29.48 -23.75 6.67
C ILE A 14 -28.63 -22.72 7.41
N VAL A 15 -28.23 -23.01 8.64
CA VAL A 15 -27.37 -22.11 9.44
C VAL A 15 -26.02 -21.92 8.75
N PHE A 16 -25.44 -22.94 8.18
CA PHE A 16 -24.18 -22.87 7.44
C PHE A 16 -24.30 -22.00 6.18
N LEU A 17 -25.34 -22.17 5.38
CA LEU A 17 -25.61 -21.35 4.20
C LEU A 17 -25.86 -19.89 4.59
N PHE A 18 -26.54 -19.64 5.70
CA PHE A 18 -26.77 -18.30 6.25
C PHE A 18 -25.43 -17.62 6.66
N PHE A 19 -24.53 -18.34 7.32
CA PHE A 19 -23.20 -17.83 7.66
C PHE A 19 -22.34 -17.58 6.42
N ILE A 20 -22.31 -18.49 5.44
CA ILE A 20 -21.60 -18.25 4.17
C ILE A 20 -22.14 -16.99 3.49
N SER A 21 -23.44 -16.80 3.47
CA SER A 21 -24.09 -15.62 2.87
C SER A 21 -23.70 -14.32 3.59
N ILE A 22 -23.73 -14.30 4.93
CA ILE A 22 -23.34 -13.13 5.72
C ILE A 22 -21.84 -12.83 5.56
N PHE A 23 -20.98 -13.84 5.63
CA PHE A 23 -19.54 -13.63 5.46
C PHE A 23 -19.16 -13.29 4.02
N GLY A 24 -19.86 -13.85 3.03
CA GLY A 24 -19.75 -13.43 1.64
C GLY A 24 -20.09 -11.96 1.47
N LEU A 25 -21.22 -11.52 2.03
CA LEU A 25 -21.64 -10.11 2.03
C LEU A 25 -20.67 -9.21 2.80
N LEU A 26 -20.17 -9.65 3.95
CA LEU A 26 -19.17 -8.91 4.73
C LEU A 26 -17.84 -8.78 3.99
N SER A 27 -17.40 -9.84 3.32
CA SER A 27 -16.17 -9.83 2.48
C SER A 27 -16.32 -8.89 1.29
N ILE A 28 -17.49 -8.89 0.64
CA ILE A 28 -17.84 -7.96 -0.45
C ILE A 28 -17.90 -6.53 0.08
N LEU A 29 -18.51 -6.30 1.25
CA LEU A 29 -18.59 -4.99 1.88
C LEU A 29 -17.21 -4.47 2.27
N VAL A 30 -16.35 -5.30 2.84
CA VAL A 30 -14.97 -4.96 3.18
C VAL A 30 -14.16 -4.70 1.92
N ALA A 31 -14.30 -5.51 0.88
CA ALA A 31 -13.66 -5.28 -0.42
C ALA A 31 -14.18 -3.98 -1.06
N TYR A 32 -15.47 -3.70 -1.01
CA TYR A 32 -16.08 -2.46 -1.49
C TYR A 32 -15.61 -1.23 -0.69
N ILE A 33 -15.52 -1.33 0.64
CA ILE A 33 -14.98 -0.27 1.49
C ILE A 33 -13.50 -0.03 1.16
N ILE A 34 -12.71 -1.10 1.03
CA ILE A 34 -11.29 -1.01 0.64
C ILE A 34 -11.17 -0.39 -0.75
N ASP A 35 -12.00 -0.80 -1.71
CA ASP A 35 -12.01 -0.28 -3.08
C ASP A 35 -12.51 1.17 -3.14
N SER A 36 -13.54 1.52 -2.38
CA SER A 36 -14.04 2.90 -2.24
C SER A 36 -13.00 3.86 -1.62
N PHE A 37 -12.18 3.38 -0.70
CA PHE A 37 -11.01 4.11 -0.20
C PHE A 37 -9.82 4.06 -1.14
N SER A 38 -9.76 3.10 -2.08
CA SER A 38 -8.69 2.86 -3.06
C SER A 38 -8.98 3.48 -4.43
N GLN A 39 -10.22 3.91 -4.71
CA GLN A 39 -10.59 4.50 -6.00
C GLN A 39 -9.86 5.82 -6.34
N GLN A 40 -8.98 6.26 -5.46
CA GLN A 40 -7.99 7.29 -5.73
C GLN A 40 -6.63 6.65 -6.06
N ASP A 41 -6.48 6.17 -7.28
CA ASP A 41 -5.19 5.99 -7.98
C ASP A 41 -4.20 4.96 -7.41
N ASN A 42 -4.37 3.64 -7.59
CA ASN A 42 -3.12 2.88 -7.51
C ASN A 42 -3.19 1.43 -8.01
N PHE A 43 -2.57 1.21 -9.17
CA PHE A 43 -2.19 -0.10 -9.70
C PHE A 43 -1.42 -0.98 -8.68
N TYR A 44 -0.64 -0.38 -7.78
CA TYR A 44 0.16 -1.11 -6.76
C TYR A 44 -0.58 -1.39 -5.46
N LEU A 45 -1.50 -0.51 -5.03
CA LEU A 45 -2.45 -0.81 -3.95
C LEU A 45 -3.39 -1.94 -4.34
N GLN A 46 -3.76 -2.05 -5.61
CA GLN A 46 -4.51 -3.18 -6.14
C GLN A 46 -3.74 -4.49 -5.95
N LYS A 47 -2.44 -4.52 -6.25
CA LYS A 47 -1.60 -5.72 -6.04
C LYS A 47 -1.44 -6.07 -4.54
N SER A 48 -1.31 -5.09 -3.67
CA SER A 48 -1.26 -5.29 -2.21
C SER A 48 -2.61 -5.76 -1.66
N ASN A 49 -3.72 -5.21 -2.17
CA ASN A 49 -5.08 -5.62 -1.81
C ASN A 49 -5.38 -7.03 -2.32
N ASP A 50 -4.97 -7.38 -3.54
CA ASP A 50 -5.11 -8.73 -4.10
C ASP A 50 -4.34 -9.76 -3.26
N LEU A 51 -3.14 -9.42 -2.79
CA LEU A 51 -2.35 -10.26 -1.90
C LEU A 51 -3.03 -10.41 -0.52
N LEU A 52 -3.57 -9.33 0.03
CA LEU A 52 -4.31 -9.33 1.29
C LEU A 52 -5.58 -10.18 1.18
N ILE A 53 -6.38 -9.98 0.13
CA ILE A 53 -7.60 -10.74 -0.15
C ILE A 53 -7.27 -12.22 -0.35
N LYS A 54 -6.21 -12.53 -1.11
CA LYS A 54 -5.75 -13.90 -1.33
C LYS A 54 -5.31 -14.59 -0.04
N ASN A 55 -4.59 -13.88 0.83
CA ASN A 55 -4.17 -14.39 2.14
C ASN A 55 -5.36 -14.58 3.07
N ILE A 56 -6.30 -13.65 3.09
CA ILE A 56 -7.55 -13.76 3.84
C ILE A 56 -8.34 -14.99 3.35
N MET A 57 -8.57 -15.13 2.06
CA MET A 57 -9.28 -16.26 1.46
C MET A 57 -8.58 -17.61 1.75
N SER A 58 -7.27 -17.67 1.59
CA SER A 58 -6.46 -18.88 1.85
C SER A 58 -6.52 -19.34 3.31
N PHE A 59 -6.67 -18.41 4.25
CA PHE A 59 -6.81 -18.74 5.67
C PHE A 59 -8.25 -19.09 6.04
N PHE A 60 -9.24 -18.37 5.52
CA PHE A 60 -10.64 -18.57 5.89
C PHE A 60 -11.21 -19.88 5.39
N PHE A 61 -10.85 -20.36 4.20
CA PHE A 61 -11.39 -21.62 3.64
C PHE A 61 -11.13 -22.83 4.52
N PRO A 62 -9.87 -23.15 4.90
CA PRO A 62 -9.60 -24.29 5.79
C PRO A 62 -10.18 -24.09 7.20
N PHE A 63 -10.18 -22.87 7.70
CA PHE A 63 -10.72 -22.55 9.02
C PHE A 63 -12.23 -22.79 9.09
N PHE A 64 -13.00 -22.37 8.08
CA PHE A 64 -14.44 -22.66 8.01
C PHE A 64 -14.72 -24.15 7.81
N GLY A 65 -13.87 -24.87 7.05
CA GLY A 65 -13.97 -26.31 6.92
C GLY A 65 -13.86 -27.02 8.27
N ILE A 66 -12.89 -26.65 9.10
CA ILE A 66 -12.70 -27.20 10.45
C ILE A 66 -13.91 -26.88 11.36
N ILE A 67 -14.37 -25.62 11.35
CA ILE A 67 -15.55 -25.21 12.14
C ILE A 67 -16.79 -26.01 11.72
N PHE A 68 -16.97 -26.24 10.42
CA PHE A 68 -18.09 -26.99 9.89
C PHE A 68 -18.09 -28.45 10.36
N ILE A 69 -16.93 -29.13 10.24
CA ILE A 69 -16.76 -30.51 10.70
C ILE A 69 -17.02 -30.62 12.22
N PHE A 70 -16.45 -29.68 12.99
CA PHE A 70 -16.64 -29.65 14.44
C PHE A 70 -18.10 -29.35 14.82
N GLY A 71 -18.79 -28.50 14.03
CA GLY A 71 -20.19 -28.21 14.18
C GLY A 71 -21.11 -29.40 13.99
N ILE A 72 -20.88 -30.22 12.98
CA ILE A 72 -21.62 -31.48 12.76
C ILE A 72 -21.44 -32.40 13.97
N PHE A 73 -20.21 -32.52 14.49
CA PHE A 73 -19.90 -33.34 15.65
C PHE A 73 -20.63 -32.88 16.91
N LEU A 74 -20.61 -31.59 17.23
CA LEU A 74 -21.28 -31.00 18.40
C LEU A 74 -22.81 -31.07 18.29
N PHE A 75 -23.34 -30.93 17.07
CA PHE A 75 -24.78 -31.07 16.83
C PHE A 75 -25.22 -32.51 17.05
N ALA A 76 -24.47 -33.49 16.58
CA ALA A 76 -24.74 -34.92 16.79
C ALA A 76 -24.67 -35.30 18.27
N SER A 77 -23.88 -34.60 19.09
CA SER A 77 -23.77 -34.81 20.54
C SER A 77 -24.83 -34.10 21.38
N GLY A 78 -25.80 -33.37 20.77
CA GLY A 78 -26.87 -32.63 21.47
C GLY A 78 -26.44 -31.27 22.03
N ASN A 79 -25.23 -30.80 21.76
CA ASN A 79 -24.68 -29.53 22.30
C ASN A 79 -24.77 -28.35 21.32
N GLY A 80 -25.90 -28.20 20.62
CA GLY A 80 -26.06 -27.15 19.58
C GLY A 80 -25.83 -25.71 20.06
N ILE A 81 -26.24 -25.38 21.31
CA ILE A 81 -26.04 -24.03 21.89
C ILE A 81 -24.55 -23.77 22.15
N THR A 82 -23.83 -24.76 22.68
CA THR A 82 -22.37 -24.69 22.91
C THR A 82 -21.61 -24.46 21.61
N PHE A 83 -22.05 -25.11 20.52
CA PHE A 83 -21.50 -24.89 19.19
C PHE A 83 -21.70 -23.44 18.72
N LEU A 84 -22.91 -22.89 18.85
CA LEU A 84 -23.22 -21.52 18.47
C LEU A 84 -22.34 -20.51 19.22
N ILE A 85 -22.17 -20.68 20.52
CA ILE A 85 -21.29 -19.84 21.35
C ILE A 85 -19.84 -19.95 20.88
N ALA A 86 -19.35 -21.18 20.65
CA ALA A 86 -17.96 -21.38 20.17
C ALA A 86 -17.71 -20.70 18.81
N VAL A 87 -18.59 -20.89 17.83
CA VAL A 87 -18.48 -20.27 16.50
C VAL A 87 -18.49 -18.74 16.59
N THR A 88 -19.42 -18.18 17.38
CA THR A 88 -19.51 -16.73 17.57
C THR A 88 -18.23 -16.19 18.22
N THR A 89 -17.74 -16.82 19.26
CA THR A 89 -16.51 -16.42 19.96
C THR A 89 -15.29 -16.43 19.03
N VAL A 90 -15.11 -17.52 18.29
CA VAL A 90 -13.99 -17.66 17.34
C VAL A 90 -14.14 -16.64 16.18
N GLY A 91 -15.35 -16.44 15.67
CA GLY A 91 -15.65 -15.46 14.63
C GLY A 91 -15.28 -14.03 15.06
N LEU A 92 -15.69 -13.63 16.27
CA LEU A 92 -15.35 -12.32 16.84
C LEU A 92 -13.85 -12.17 17.08
N ALA A 93 -13.19 -13.18 17.64
CA ALA A 93 -11.75 -13.17 17.88
C ALA A 93 -10.96 -13.03 16.56
N THR A 94 -11.33 -13.77 15.53
CA THR A 94 -10.70 -13.73 14.21
C THR A 94 -10.91 -12.38 13.52
N SER A 95 -12.14 -11.86 13.59
CA SER A 95 -12.44 -10.53 13.03
C SER A 95 -11.66 -9.43 13.73
N GLY A 96 -11.55 -9.48 15.06
CA GLY A 96 -10.74 -8.55 15.85
C GLY A 96 -9.26 -8.63 15.49
N TRP A 97 -8.72 -9.83 15.33
CA TRP A 97 -7.34 -10.03 14.91
C TRP A 97 -7.05 -9.46 13.51
N LEU A 98 -7.92 -9.72 12.54
CA LEU A 98 -7.78 -9.18 11.18
C LEU A 98 -7.83 -7.65 11.17
N PHE A 99 -8.77 -7.07 11.91
CA PHE A 99 -8.90 -5.62 12.04
C PHE A 99 -7.65 -4.99 12.67
N THR A 100 -7.14 -5.61 13.74
CA THR A 100 -5.91 -5.17 14.41
C THR A 100 -4.71 -5.24 13.49
N ASN A 101 -4.55 -6.35 12.73
CA ASN A 101 -3.47 -6.49 11.76
C ASN A 101 -3.54 -5.44 10.63
N TYR A 102 -4.74 -5.16 10.14
CA TYR A 102 -4.93 -4.13 9.12
C TYR A 102 -4.53 -2.74 9.63
N ILE A 103 -5.00 -2.36 10.82
CA ILE A 103 -4.63 -1.07 11.43
C ILE A 103 -3.13 -1.00 11.72
N SER A 104 -2.55 -2.08 12.25
CA SER A 104 -1.12 -2.16 12.57
C SER A 104 -0.27 -1.98 11.31
N SER A 105 -0.61 -2.67 10.21
CA SER A 105 0.07 -2.53 8.92
C SER A 105 0.00 -1.08 8.39
N ARG A 106 -1.18 -0.46 8.44
CA ARG A 106 -1.36 0.94 8.01
C ARG A 106 -0.56 1.91 8.87
N ASN A 107 -0.55 1.71 10.17
CA ASN A 107 0.23 2.54 11.08
C ASN A 107 1.73 2.36 10.88
N SER A 108 2.19 1.14 10.61
CA SER A 108 3.58 0.84 10.29
C SER A 108 4.07 1.59 9.05
N ILE A 109 3.30 1.56 7.96
CA ILE A 109 3.61 2.31 6.72
C ILE A 109 3.69 3.81 7.01
N ARG A 110 2.72 4.36 7.76
CA ARG A 110 2.72 5.79 8.13
C ARG A 110 3.91 6.16 8.99
N GLN A 111 4.22 5.37 10.01
CA GLN A 111 5.39 5.59 10.86
C GLN A 111 6.69 5.52 10.06
N HIS A 112 6.82 4.52 9.19
CA HIS A 112 7.97 4.41 8.30
C HIS A 112 8.10 5.65 7.41
N THR A 113 7.01 6.09 6.79
CA THR A 113 6.99 7.31 5.96
C THR A 113 7.44 8.54 6.75
N VAL A 114 6.89 8.76 7.94
CA VAL A 114 7.29 9.88 8.80
C VAL A 114 8.77 9.79 9.16
N THR A 115 9.27 8.60 9.47
CA THR A 115 10.69 8.38 9.77
C THR A 115 11.58 8.76 8.58
N VAL A 116 11.25 8.28 7.38
CA VAL A 116 12.00 8.62 6.15
C VAL A 116 11.99 10.13 5.90
N LEU A 117 10.82 10.78 6.00
CA LEU A 117 10.70 12.23 5.80
C LEU A 117 11.46 13.04 6.85
N THR A 118 11.46 12.59 8.10
CA THR A 118 12.16 13.26 9.19
C THR A 118 13.68 13.09 9.05
N GLN A 119 14.14 11.87 8.81
CA GLN A 119 15.57 11.59 8.58
C GLN A 119 16.13 12.43 7.44
N LEU A 120 15.35 12.61 6.37
CA LEU A 120 15.73 13.45 5.26
C LEU A 120 15.93 14.91 5.68
N ARG A 121 14.95 15.49 6.39
CA ARG A 121 15.05 16.88 6.86
C ARG A 121 16.21 17.10 7.83
N MET A 122 16.61 16.05 8.55
CA MET A 122 17.76 16.09 9.47
C MET A 122 19.08 15.74 8.77
N SER A 123 19.06 15.28 7.52
CA SER A 123 20.25 14.93 6.76
C SER A 123 20.99 16.21 6.31
N THR A 124 22.18 16.44 6.87
CA THR A 124 23.06 17.53 6.45
C THR A 124 23.39 17.47 4.96
N GLU A 125 23.63 16.26 4.44
CA GLU A 125 23.97 16.05 3.04
C GLU A 125 22.78 16.37 2.11
N PHE A 126 21.56 15.99 2.50
CA PHE A 126 20.37 16.36 1.74
C PHE A 126 20.18 17.88 1.71
N MET A 127 20.25 18.54 2.87
CA MET A 127 20.09 19.99 2.96
C MET A 127 21.16 20.74 2.16
N LYS A 128 22.41 20.29 2.20
CA LYS A 128 23.50 20.84 1.41
C LYS A 128 23.23 20.75 -0.08
N ASN A 129 22.79 19.60 -0.59
CA ASN A 129 22.48 19.42 -2.00
C ASN A 129 21.20 20.17 -2.42
N ALA A 130 20.16 20.19 -1.59
CA ALA A 130 18.94 20.96 -1.85
C ALA A 130 19.23 22.48 -1.94
N ASN A 131 20.04 23.02 -1.03
CA ASN A 131 20.44 24.42 -1.04
C ASN A 131 21.23 24.82 -2.28
N LYS A 132 22.01 23.89 -2.87
CA LYS A 132 22.71 24.15 -4.15
C LYS A 132 21.75 24.23 -5.33
N LEU A 133 20.65 23.49 -5.31
CA LEU A 133 19.66 23.53 -6.40
C LEU A 133 18.67 24.67 -6.29
N GLN A 134 18.46 25.22 -5.09
CA GLN A 134 17.50 26.30 -4.88
C GLN A 134 17.71 27.51 -5.79
N PRO A 135 18.95 28.04 -5.97
CA PRO A 135 19.19 29.17 -6.88
C PRO A 135 18.88 28.86 -8.36
N LEU A 136 19.01 27.60 -8.78
CA LEU A 136 18.66 27.18 -10.14
C LEU A 136 17.15 27.14 -10.32
N LEU A 137 16.42 26.64 -9.32
CA LEU A 137 14.95 26.64 -9.30
C LEU A 137 14.37 28.05 -9.30
N GLU A 138 14.90 28.96 -8.49
CA GLU A 138 14.47 30.35 -8.40
C GLU A 138 14.68 31.12 -9.70
N LYS A 139 15.75 30.83 -10.42
CA LYS A 139 16.03 31.41 -11.74
C LYS A 139 15.20 30.79 -12.88
N GLY A 140 14.37 29.79 -12.58
CA GLY A 140 13.59 29.07 -13.59
C GLY A 140 14.45 28.34 -14.64
N LYS A 141 15.68 27.95 -14.28
CA LYS A 141 16.61 27.35 -15.20
C LYS A 141 16.18 25.93 -15.54
N THR A 142 16.22 25.60 -16.83
CA THR A 142 15.98 24.24 -17.32
C THR A 142 17.30 23.53 -17.51
N ILE A 143 17.40 22.28 -17.05
CA ILE A 143 18.57 21.42 -17.14
C ILE A 143 18.28 20.38 -18.22
N ASP A 144 19.05 20.41 -19.29
CA ASP A 144 19.15 19.37 -20.32
C ASP A 144 20.45 18.57 -20.16
N LEU A 145 20.67 17.60 -21.03
CA LEU A 145 21.87 16.74 -20.99
C LEU A 145 23.14 17.54 -21.28
N GLU A 146 23.07 18.48 -22.24
CA GLU A 146 24.22 19.30 -22.62
C GLU A 146 24.68 20.19 -21.46
N TYR A 147 23.72 20.88 -20.80
CA TYR A 147 24.03 21.66 -19.60
C TYR A 147 24.57 20.77 -18.48
N TYR A 148 23.94 19.62 -18.21
CA TYR A 148 24.40 18.69 -17.18
C TYR A 148 25.84 18.21 -17.44
N ASP A 149 26.19 17.89 -18.70
CA ASP A 149 27.52 17.43 -19.08
C ASP A 149 28.56 18.56 -19.05
N SER A 150 28.13 19.79 -19.25
CA SER A 150 28.99 20.97 -19.14
C SER A 150 29.39 21.32 -17.70
N LEU A 151 28.67 20.80 -16.71
CA LEU A 151 28.98 21.02 -15.31
C LEU A 151 30.24 20.27 -14.89
N SER A 152 31.10 20.94 -14.12
CA SER A 152 32.32 20.34 -13.59
C SER A 152 32.02 19.10 -12.77
N SER A 153 32.84 18.07 -12.88
CA SER A 153 32.78 16.82 -12.11
C SER A 153 33.60 16.86 -10.81
N SER A 154 34.08 18.04 -10.39
CA SER A 154 34.80 18.17 -9.11
C SER A 154 33.82 17.94 -7.92
N GLU A 155 34.36 17.39 -6.83
CA GLU A 155 33.56 17.13 -5.62
C GLU A 155 32.73 18.33 -5.17
N ASN A 156 31.47 18.08 -4.77
CA ASN A 156 30.51 19.09 -4.31
C ASN A 156 29.97 20.07 -5.36
N THR A 157 29.85 19.67 -6.59
CA THR A 157 29.30 20.51 -7.67
C THR A 157 27.76 20.50 -7.74
N GLU A 158 27.19 21.40 -8.55
CA GLU A 158 25.79 21.38 -8.93
C GLU A 158 25.39 20.06 -9.59
N LYS A 159 26.29 19.44 -10.36
CA LYS A 159 26.13 18.12 -11.00
C LYS A 159 25.80 17.03 -9.99
N ASP A 160 26.58 16.95 -8.90
CA ASP A 160 26.36 15.97 -7.84
C ASP A 160 25.06 16.24 -7.07
N ALA A 161 24.74 17.52 -6.86
CA ALA A 161 23.48 17.90 -6.21
C ALA A 161 22.26 17.49 -7.04
N ILE A 162 22.28 17.72 -8.36
CA ILE A 162 21.22 17.29 -9.28
C ILE A 162 21.03 15.76 -9.19
N ARG A 163 22.12 15.02 -9.34
CA ARG A 163 22.11 13.55 -9.31
C ARG A 163 21.60 13.03 -7.95
N TYR A 164 22.08 13.60 -6.86
CA TYR A 164 21.69 13.21 -5.51
C TYR A 164 20.17 13.41 -5.28
N ILE A 165 19.66 14.59 -5.62
CA ILE A 165 18.23 14.91 -5.41
C ILE A 165 17.34 14.06 -6.34
N LEU A 166 17.71 13.90 -7.62
CA LEU A 166 16.92 13.07 -8.53
C LEU A 166 16.88 11.60 -8.10
N ASN A 167 18.01 11.02 -7.69
CA ASN A 167 18.07 9.65 -7.19
C ASN A 167 17.24 9.50 -5.89
N TYR A 168 17.26 10.50 -5.02
CA TYR A 168 16.42 10.51 -3.83
C TYR A 168 14.93 10.52 -4.20
N LEU A 169 14.51 11.39 -5.12
CA LEU A 169 13.11 11.48 -5.55
C LEU A 169 12.66 10.19 -6.24
N GLU A 170 13.54 9.56 -7.03
CA GLU A 170 13.27 8.25 -7.64
C GLU A 170 13.07 7.17 -6.56
N PHE A 171 13.95 7.12 -5.55
CA PHE A 171 13.84 6.19 -4.43
C PHE A 171 12.51 6.35 -3.68
N VAL A 172 12.14 7.59 -3.33
CA VAL A 172 10.85 7.86 -2.65
C VAL A 172 9.67 7.51 -3.55
N SER A 173 9.76 7.81 -4.85
CA SER A 173 8.75 7.45 -5.84
C SER A 173 8.56 5.93 -5.94
N ALA A 174 9.65 5.18 -5.93
CA ALA A 174 9.61 3.72 -5.89
C ALA A 174 8.90 3.22 -4.61
N GLY A 175 9.26 3.76 -3.43
CA GLY A 175 8.61 3.41 -2.17
C GLY A 175 7.10 3.70 -2.17
N ILE A 176 6.67 4.81 -2.77
CA ILE A 176 5.24 5.12 -2.95
C ILE A 176 4.59 4.09 -3.88
N ARG A 177 5.20 3.80 -5.02
CA ARG A 177 4.66 2.85 -6.01
C ARG A 177 4.58 1.43 -5.50
N HIS A 178 5.50 1.01 -4.65
CA HIS A 178 5.49 -0.31 -4.00
C HIS A 178 4.59 -0.39 -2.76
N GLY A 179 4.07 0.76 -2.28
CA GLY A 179 3.20 0.80 -1.09
C GLY A 179 3.97 0.78 0.24
N ASP A 180 5.28 0.96 0.21
CA ASP A 180 6.14 1.04 1.40
C ASP A 180 6.04 2.42 2.08
N LEU A 181 5.65 3.44 1.31
CA LEU A 181 5.45 4.81 1.78
C LEU A 181 4.01 5.28 1.55
N ASP A 182 3.46 6.03 2.51
CA ASP A 182 2.13 6.65 2.40
C ASP A 182 2.19 7.85 1.46
N GLU A 183 1.62 7.70 0.26
CA GLU A 183 1.61 8.73 -0.78
C GLU A 183 1.01 10.05 -0.31
N LYS A 184 -0.07 10.01 0.50
CA LYS A 184 -0.73 11.22 0.99
C LYS A 184 0.20 12.05 1.88
N LEU A 185 0.96 11.37 2.75
CA LEU A 185 1.94 12.03 3.62
C LEU A 185 3.11 12.60 2.82
N VAL A 186 3.67 11.83 1.87
CA VAL A 186 4.77 12.31 1.04
C VAL A 186 4.32 13.48 0.17
N ARG A 187 3.15 13.38 -0.47
CA ARG A 187 2.57 14.46 -1.29
C ARG A 187 2.37 15.74 -0.47
N ALA A 188 1.80 15.62 0.73
CA ALA A 188 1.59 16.77 1.61
C ALA A 188 2.90 17.45 2.03
N ALA A 189 3.97 16.66 2.26
CA ALA A 189 5.24 17.17 2.75
C ALA A 189 6.20 17.65 1.65
N GLN A 190 6.17 17.05 0.45
CA GLN A 190 7.23 17.20 -0.55
C GLN A 190 6.75 17.48 -1.98
N ARG A 191 5.44 17.62 -2.24
CA ARG A 191 4.91 17.86 -3.60
C ARG A 191 5.64 18.99 -4.35
N GLY A 192 5.91 20.09 -3.67
CA GLY A 192 6.60 21.24 -4.28
C GLY A 192 8.00 20.87 -4.76
N MET A 193 8.76 20.10 -3.96
CA MET A 193 10.09 19.65 -4.33
C MET A 193 10.06 18.68 -5.52
N PHE A 194 9.13 17.74 -5.53
CA PHE A 194 8.97 16.79 -6.65
C PHE A 194 8.67 17.52 -7.97
N ILE A 195 7.67 18.39 -7.96
CA ILE A 195 7.25 19.12 -9.17
C ILE A 195 8.34 20.08 -9.61
N GLY A 196 8.97 20.81 -8.67
CA GLY A 196 10.02 21.78 -8.99
C GLY A 196 11.27 21.12 -9.56
N ALA A 197 11.82 20.10 -8.86
CA ALA A 197 13.02 19.41 -9.32
C ALA A 197 12.78 18.66 -10.65
N TYR A 198 11.63 17.98 -10.79
CA TYR A 198 11.28 17.33 -12.05
C TYR A 198 11.10 18.36 -13.17
N GLY A 199 10.39 19.46 -12.93
CA GLY A 199 10.17 20.52 -13.93
C GLY A 199 11.48 21.10 -14.44
N MET A 200 12.42 21.38 -13.53
CA MET A 200 13.75 21.87 -13.84
C MET A 200 14.58 20.87 -14.68
N CYS A 201 14.53 19.58 -14.30
CA CYS A 201 15.37 18.54 -14.90
C CYS A 201 14.61 17.71 -15.97
N LYS A 202 13.42 18.09 -16.37
CA LYS A 202 12.57 17.31 -17.28
C LYS A 202 13.25 16.92 -18.59
N PRO A 203 13.92 17.83 -19.35
CA PRO A 203 14.61 17.45 -20.57
C PRO A 203 15.70 16.41 -20.32
N TYR A 204 16.53 16.61 -19.31
CA TYR A 204 17.59 15.66 -18.89
C TYR A 204 17.02 14.29 -18.54
N ILE A 205 15.95 14.25 -17.73
CA ILE A 205 15.28 13.00 -17.32
C ILE A 205 14.74 12.25 -18.55
N LEU A 206 14.05 12.96 -19.46
CA LEU A 206 13.45 12.35 -20.64
C LEU A 206 14.50 11.79 -21.61
N GLU A 207 15.62 12.49 -21.82
CA GLU A 207 16.72 11.99 -22.65
C GLU A 207 17.35 10.72 -22.06
N LEU A 208 17.55 10.67 -20.75
CA LEU A 208 18.03 9.45 -20.07
C LEU A 208 17.02 8.31 -20.18
N ASN A 209 15.72 8.60 -20.01
CA ASN A 209 14.66 7.62 -20.09
C ASN A 209 14.49 7.05 -21.52
N ILE A 210 14.74 7.85 -22.57
CA ILE A 210 14.80 7.36 -23.96
C ILE A 210 15.92 6.32 -24.13
N LYS A 211 17.09 6.58 -23.54
CA LYS A 211 18.24 5.65 -23.59
C LYS A 211 17.99 4.39 -22.75
N ASN A 212 17.37 4.56 -21.59
CA ASN A 212 17.01 3.46 -20.68
C ASN A 212 15.66 3.76 -20.01
N LYS A 213 14.61 3.04 -20.42
CA LYS A 213 13.23 3.23 -19.97
C LYS A 213 13.01 3.07 -18.46
N THR A 214 13.92 2.41 -17.75
CA THR A 214 13.84 2.25 -16.30
C THR A 214 14.43 3.43 -15.53
N THR A 215 15.14 4.36 -16.22
CA THR A 215 15.73 5.52 -15.56
C THR A 215 14.65 6.54 -15.20
N PHE A 216 14.52 6.82 -13.90
CA PHE A 216 13.52 7.73 -13.34
C PHE A 216 12.06 7.38 -13.67
N GLU A 217 11.74 6.11 -13.94
CA GLU A 217 10.39 5.67 -14.29
C GLU A 217 9.38 5.88 -13.15
N HIS A 218 9.83 5.72 -11.90
CA HIS A 218 8.97 5.92 -10.73
C HIS A 218 8.70 7.41 -10.50
N LEU A 219 9.71 8.25 -10.62
CA LEU A 219 9.58 9.70 -10.49
C LEU A 219 8.64 10.28 -11.55
N ILE A 220 8.82 9.89 -12.81
CA ILE A 220 7.95 10.31 -13.92
C ILE A 220 6.49 9.95 -13.58
N ALA A 221 6.22 8.70 -13.20
CA ALA A 221 4.89 8.22 -12.90
C ALA A 221 4.22 8.97 -11.73
N ILE A 222 4.98 9.27 -10.66
CA ILE A 222 4.47 10.00 -9.50
C ILE A 222 4.19 11.46 -9.84
N VAL A 223 5.11 12.13 -10.54
CA VAL A 223 4.91 13.55 -10.90
C VAL A 223 3.75 13.72 -11.86
N ASP A 224 3.60 12.85 -12.85
CA ASP A 224 2.46 12.93 -13.77
C ASP A 224 1.12 12.74 -13.04
N ARG A 225 1.07 11.89 -12.01
CA ARG A 225 -0.09 11.73 -11.14
C ARG A 225 -0.37 12.97 -10.26
N TRP A 226 0.68 13.66 -9.82
CA TRP A 226 0.53 14.78 -8.88
C TRP A 226 0.28 16.12 -9.53
N LYS A 227 0.41 16.24 -10.85
CA LYS A 227 0.13 17.48 -11.58
C LYS A 227 -1.36 17.86 -11.56
N TYR A 228 -2.21 16.88 -11.44
CA TYR A 228 -3.67 17.02 -11.33
C TYR A 228 -4.12 16.77 -9.87
#